data_8c1ad32f59bbc30761ccefa22eee14a1
#
_entry.id   8c1ad32f59bbc30761ccefa22eee14a1
#
_cell.length_a   1.000
_cell.length_b   1.000
_cell.length_c   1.000
_cell.angle_alpha   90.00
_cell.angle_beta   90.00
_cell.angle_gamma   90.00
#
_symmetry.space_group_name_H-M   'P 1'
#
loop_
_entity.id
_entity.type
_entity.pdbx_description
1 polymer ?
#
loop_
_entity_poly.entity_id
_entity_poly.type
_entity_poly.pdbx_seq_one_letter_code
_entity_poly.pdbx_strand_id
1 'polypeptide(L)'
;MQTRERIFQAIVFEVLALIFLVILGKLFIDEQVHVLGGLAMVFSMIAMVWNYIFNIGFDRIYGHERISRGFKVRAIHALAFEAGMLAFTLPIVMWALSFTFWQALMLDLVGIGFFLIYAPLFHYIYDHTRVRFHASAV
;
A
#
# COMPACT_ATOMS: atom_id res chain seq x y z
N MET A 1 6.41 1.98 21.75
CA MET A 1 7.13 2.28 20.51
C MET A 1 7.31 3.78 20.37
N GLN A 2 8.54 4.25 20.30
CA GLN A 2 8.84 5.68 20.21
C GLN A 2 8.52 6.21 18.80
N THR A 3 8.24 7.51 18.67
CA THR A 3 7.90 8.13 17.36
C THR A 3 8.99 7.90 16.30
N ARG A 4 10.26 8.00 16.69
CA ARG A 4 11.41 7.73 15.81
C ARG A 4 11.39 6.31 15.23
N GLU A 5 11.03 5.35 16.04
CA GLU A 5 10.96 3.94 15.67
C GLU A 5 9.80 3.67 14.69
N ARG A 6 8.67 4.34 14.86
CA ARG A 6 7.55 4.25 13.92
C ARG A 6 7.90 4.85 12.57
N ILE A 7 8.61 5.98 12.56
CA ILE A 7 9.07 6.60 11.31
C ILE A 7 10.08 5.67 10.61
N PHE A 8 11.04 5.12 11.33
CA PHE A 8 12.01 4.17 10.78
C PHE A 8 11.32 2.94 10.18
N GLN A 9 10.37 2.34 10.91
CA GLN A 9 9.58 1.21 10.42
C GLN A 9 8.83 1.57 9.13
N ALA A 10 8.20 2.74 9.07
CA ALA A 10 7.48 3.19 7.89
C ALA A 10 8.42 3.39 6.68
N ILE A 11 9.59 3.99 6.89
CA ILE A 11 10.59 4.16 5.82
C ILE A 11 11.07 2.81 5.30
N VAL A 12 11.43 1.89 6.19
CA VAL A 12 11.89 0.54 5.79
C VAL A 12 10.77 -0.20 5.05
N PHE A 13 9.53 -0.10 5.52
CA PHE A 13 8.38 -0.68 4.86
C PHE A 13 8.23 -0.18 3.41
N GLU A 14 8.26 1.14 3.21
CA GLU A 14 8.12 1.75 1.89
C GLU A 14 9.28 1.41 0.95
N VAL A 15 10.52 1.54 1.43
CA VAL A 15 11.71 1.24 0.60
C VAL A 15 11.70 -0.21 0.12
N LEU A 16 11.43 -1.17 1.01
CA LEU A 16 11.36 -2.57 0.63
C LEU A 16 10.17 -2.86 -0.28
N ALA A 17 8.99 -2.25 -0.02
CA ALA A 17 7.84 -2.38 -0.90
C ALA A 17 8.14 -1.89 -2.32
N LEU A 18 8.79 -0.72 -2.47
CA LEU A 18 9.18 -0.17 -3.76
C LEU A 18 10.16 -1.11 -4.49
N ILE A 19 11.17 -1.65 -3.80
CA ILE A 19 12.13 -2.60 -4.39
C ILE A 19 11.40 -3.85 -4.89
N PHE A 20 10.55 -4.45 -4.07
CA PHE A 20 9.82 -5.66 -4.44
C PHE A 20 8.83 -5.42 -5.58
N LEU A 21 8.12 -4.27 -5.57
CA LEU A 21 7.19 -3.92 -6.66
C LEU A 21 7.91 -3.69 -7.99
N VAL A 22 9.10 -3.06 -7.98
CA VAL A 22 9.90 -2.91 -9.19
C VAL A 22 10.38 -4.27 -9.71
N ILE A 23 10.86 -5.15 -8.83
CA ILE A 23 11.28 -6.50 -9.21
C ILE A 23 10.08 -7.29 -9.77
N LEU A 24 8.95 -7.27 -9.08
CA LEU A 24 7.72 -7.93 -9.52
C LEU A 24 7.24 -7.38 -10.87
N GLY A 25 7.25 -6.06 -11.02
CA GLY A 25 6.91 -5.39 -12.28
C GLY A 25 7.79 -5.84 -13.43
N LYS A 26 9.10 -5.92 -13.22
CA LYS A 26 10.07 -6.38 -14.24
C LYS A 26 9.85 -7.82 -14.70
N LEU A 27 9.24 -8.67 -13.88
CA LEU A 27 8.92 -10.05 -14.27
C LEU A 27 7.76 -10.13 -15.28
N PHE A 28 6.87 -9.13 -15.28
CA PHE A 28 5.63 -9.14 -16.08
C PHE A 28 5.57 -8.01 -17.12
N ILE A 29 6.38 -6.96 -16.96
CA ILE A 29 6.32 -5.74 -17.77
C ILE A 29 7.71 -5.47 -18.33
N ASP A 30 7.82 -5.38 -19.65
CA ASP A 30 9.07 -5.02 -20.34
C ASP A 30 9.25 -3.49 -20.37
N GLU A 31 9.35 -2.90 -19.19
CA GLU A 31 9.62 -1.46 -19.00
C GLU A 31 10.92 -1.23 -18.24
N GLN A 32 11.46 -0.03 -18.36
CA GLN A 32 12.69 0.34 -17.69
C GLN A 32 12.47 0.51 -16.18
N VAL A 33 13.45 0.13 -15.39
CA VAL A 33 13.38 0.17 -13.90
C VAL A 33 12.99 1.54 -13.37
N HIS A 34 13.48 2.63 -13.98
CA HIS A 34 13.13 3.98 -13.54
C HIS A 34 11.67 4.36 -13.80
N VAL A 35 11.04 3.82 -14.85
CA VAL A 35 9.62 4.02 -15.13
C VAL A 35 8.77 3.30 -14.08
N LEU A 36 9.08 2.02 -13.81
CA LEU A 36 8.39 1.24 -12.78
C LEU A 36 8.59 1.82 -11.39
N GLY A 37 9.81 2.25 -11.06
CA GLY A 37 10.12 2.91 -9.79
C GLY A 37 9.37 4.25 -9.64
N GLY A 38 9.31 5.05 -10.70
CA GLY A 38 8.56 6.30 -10.72
C GLY A 38 7.06 6.09 -10.51
N LEU A 39 6.45 5.09 -11.18
CA LEU A 39 5.06 4.72 -10.98
C LEU A 39 4.78 4.26 -9.54
N ALA A 40 5.62 3.39 -8.99
CA ALA A 40 5.48 2.91 -7.62
C ALA A 40 5.55 4.06 -6.61
N MET A 41 6.44 5.03 -6.81
CA MET A 41 6.52 6.24 -5.97
C MET A 41 5.25 7.10 -6.08
N VAL A 42 4.76 7.34 -7.30
CA VAL A 42 3.52 8.11 -7.53
C VAL A 42 2.34 7.42 -6.84
N PHE A 43 2.23 6.10 -6.95
CA PHE A 43 1.15 5.35 -6.31
C PHE A 43 1.24 5.39 -4.78
N SER A 44 2.45 5.30 -4.21
CA SER A 44 2.66 5.47 -2.77
C SER A 44 2.18 6.86 -2.29
N MET A 45 2.51 7.92 -3.02
CA MET A 45 2.05 9.27 -2.70
C MET A 45 0.52 9.41 -2.79
N ILE A 46 -0.08 8.90 -3.87
CA ILE A 46 -1.55 8.88 -4.04
C ILE A 46 -2.20 8.11 -2.89
N ALA A 47 -1.68 6.93 -2.56
CA ALA A 47 -2.20 6.11 -1.48
C ALA A 47 -2.16 6.82 -0.12
N MET A 48 -1.07 7.54 0.19
CA MET A 48 -0.97 8.31 1.44
C MET A 48 -2.01 9.43 1.51
N VAL A 49 -2.13 10.23 0.44
CA VAL A 49 -3.10 11.33 0.37
C VAL A 49 -4.53 10.80 0.41
N TRP A 50 -4.82 9.78 -0.41
CA TRP A 50 -6.13 9.15 -0.46
C TRP A 50 -6.52 8.52 0.88
N ASN A 51 -5.61 7.80 1.52
CA ASN A 51 -5.83 7.21 2.83
C ASN A 51 -6.23 8.27 3.86
N TYR A 52 -5.54 9.41 3.87
CA TYR A 52 -5.86 10.50 4.78
C TYR A 52 -7.26 11.08 4.53
N ILE A 53 -7.54 11.48 3.28
CA ILE A 53 -8.81 12.11 2.90
C ILE A 53 -9.98 11.15 3.08
N PHE A 54 -9.81 9.92 2.59
CA PHE A 54 -10.84 8.88 2.67
C PHE A 54 -11.22 8.54 4.10
N ASN A 55 -10.23 8.35 4.98
CA ASN A 55 -10.51 8.02 6.37
C ASN A 55 -11.23 9.16 7.10
N ILE A 56 -10.87 10.42 6.85
CA ILE A 56 -11.60 11.56 7.41
C ILE A 56 -13.05 11.56 6.93
N GLY A 57 -13.29 11.39 5.63
CA GLY A 57 -14.64 11.34 5.06
C GLY A 57 -15.44 10.17 5.60
N PHE A 58 -14.86 9.00 5.67
CA PHE A 58 -15.51 7.80 6.16
C PHE A 58 -15.84 7.89 7.66
N ASP A 59 -14.93 8.43 8.48
CA ASP A 59 -15.15 8.63 9.91
C ASP A 59 -16.28 9.65 10.18
N ARG A 60 -16.48 10.65 9.30
CA ARG A 60 -17.62 11.57 9.41
C ARG A 60 -18.96 10.91 9.18
N ILE A 61 -19.03 9.89 8.32
CA ILE A 61 -20.26 9.17 7.97
C ILE A 61 -20.57 8.07 8.99
N TYR A 62 -19.57 7.29 9.38
CA TYR A 62 -19.72 6.08 10.20
C TYR A 62 -19.28 6.25 11.66
N GLY A 63 -18.89 7.47 12.06
CA GLY A 63 -18.42 7.79 13.41
C GLY A 63 -16.93 7.48 13.62
N HIS A 64 -16.36 8.09 14.66
CA HIS A 64 -14.91 7.99 14.95
C HIS A 64 -14.52 6.71 15.70
N GLU A 65 -15.48 5.98 16.27
CA GLU A 65 -15.21 4.74 17.00
C GLU A 65 -14.99 3.57 16.05
N ARG A 66 -13.77 3.40 15.57
CA ARG A 66 -13.40 2.36 14.60
C ARG A 66 -13.51 0.94 15.18
N ILE A 67 -13.33 0.79 16.49
CA ILE A 67 -13.36 -0.52 17.16
C ILE A 67 -14.77 -1.12 17.14
N SER A 68 -15.80 -0.30 17.28
CA SER A 68 -17.21 -0.72 17.29
C SER A 68 -17.78 -1.09 15.92
N ARG A 69 -17.05 -0.81 14.84
CA ARG A 69 -17.50 -1.10 13.47
C ARG A 69 -17.61 -2.59 13.21
N GLY A 70 -18.81 -3.02 12.85
CA GLY A 70 -19.08 -4.39 12.45
C GLY A 70 -18.41 -4.78 11.11
N PHE A 71 -18.41 -6.06 10.81
CA PHE A 71 -17.80 -6.62 9.59
C PHE A 71 -18.32 -5.95 8.31
N LYS A 72 -19.62 -5.68 8.21
CA LYS A 72 -20.23 -5.02 7.04
C LYS A 72 -19.64 -3.64 6.78
N VAL A 73 -19.49 -2.81 7.81
CA VAL A 73 -18.92 -1.46 7.69
C VAL A 73 -17.44 -1.52 7.29
N ARG A 74 -16.70 -2.50 7.82
CA ARG A 74 -15.29 -2.73 7.46
C ARG A 74 -15.15 -3.18 6.00
N ALA A 75 -16.04 -4.04 5.51
CA ALA A 75 -16.06 -4.47 4.12
C ALA A 75 -16.39 -3.30 3.17
N ILE A 76 -17.40 -2.47 3.52
CA ILE A 76 -17.72 -1.26 2.75
C ILE A 76 -16.53 -0.30 2.72
N HIS A 77 -15.86 -0.11 3.86
CA HIS A 77 -14.65 0.73 3.93
C HIS A 77 -13.58 0.23 2.96
N ALA A 78 -13.25 -1.06 2.99
CA ALA A 78 -12.22 -1.64 2.13
C ALA A 78 -12.59 -1.53 0.65
N LEU A 79 -13.81 -1.89 0.27
CA LEU A 79 -14.27 -1.82 -1.12
C LEU A 79 -14.31 -0.38 -1.64
N ALA A 80 -14.82 0.57 -0.86
CA ALA A 80 -14.87 1.98 -1.25
C ALA A 80 -13.47 2.60 -1.34
N PHE A 81 -12.56 2.22 -0.43
CA PHE A 81 -11.16 2.63 -0.48
C PHE A 81 -10.48 2.16 -1.76
N GLU A 82 -10.60 0.88 -2.09
CA GLU A 82 -10.01 0.29 -3.30
C GLU A 82 -10.63 0.88 -4.58
N ALA A 83 -11.95 1.06 -4.63
CA ALA A 83 -12.60 1.70 -5.78
C ALA A 83 -12.07 3.12 -6.02
N GLY A 84 -11.85 3.89 -4.96
CA GLY A 84 -11.24 5.21 -5.07
C GLY A 84 -9.79 5.17 -5.52
N MET A 85 -8.98 4.24 -5.01
CA MET A 85 -7.61 4.04 -5.47
C MET A 85 -7.57 3.71 -6.97
N LEU A 86 -8.38 2.75 -7.42
CA LEU A 86 -8.47 2.37 -8.84
C LEU A 86 -8.86 3.55 -9.73
N ALA A 87 -9.75 4.44 -9.28
CA ALA A 87 -10.14 5.63 -10.04
C ALA A 87 -8.95 6.56 -10.33
N PHE A 88 -7.94 6.60 -9.47
CA PHE A 88 -6.70 7.37 -9.69
C PHE A 88 -5.63 6.58 -10.42
N THR A 89 -5.41 5.33 -10.05
CA THR A 89 -4.28 4.54 -10.54
C THR A 89 -4.50 4.04 -11.97
N LEU A 90 -5.71 3.60 -12.33
CA LEU A 90 -6.00 3.09 -13.68
C LEU A 90 -5.66 4.09 -14.80
N PRO A 91 -6.11 5.37 -14.76
CA PRO A 91 -5.77 6.32 -15.81
C PRO A 91 -4.26 6.55 -15.92
N ILE A 92 -3.55 6.57 -14.78
CA ILE A 92 -2.10 6.79 -14.75
C ILE A 92 -1.37 5.61 -15.39
N VAL A 93 -1.73 4.37 -15.05
CA VAL A 93 -1.15 3.16 -15.65
C VAL A 93 -1.43 3.10 -17.16
N MET A 94 -2.66 3.36 -17.55
CA MET A 94 -3.06 3.35 -18.97
C MET A 94 -2.23 4.37 -19.76
N TRP A 95 -2.02 5.56 -19.21
CA TRP A 95 -1.23 6.59 -19.86
C TRP A 95 0.27 6.29 -19.86
N ALA A 96 0.84 5.91 -18.70
CA ALA A 96 2.28 5.77 -18.54
C ALA A 96 2.84 4.53 -19.24
N LEU A 97 2.08 3.43 -19.27
CA LEU A 97 2.49 2.16 -19.86
C LEU A 97 1.81 1.86 -21.19
N SER A 98 0.96 2.76 -21.68
CA SER A 98 0.12 2.56 -22.88
C SER A 98 -0.73 1.27 -22.77
N PHE A 99 -1.19 0.96 -21.56
CA PHE A 99 -1.99 -0.23 -21.27
C PHE A 99 -3.47 -0.01 -21.63
N THR A 100 -4.14 -1.09 -22.03
CA THR A 100 -5.60 -1.12 -22.04
C THR A 100 -6.16 -1.11 -20.63
N PHE A 101 -7.45 -0.79 -20.50
CA PHE A 101 -8.15 -0.84 -19.20
C PHE A 101 -7.95 -2.18 -18.46
N TRP A 102 -8.08 -3.30 -19.18
CA TRP A 102 -7.94 -4.63 -18.56
C TRP A 102 -6.51 -4.94 -18.12
N GLN A 103 -5.52 -4.51 -18.89
CA GLN A 103 -4.11 -4.65 -18.49
C GLN A 103 -3.79 -3.81 -17.26
N ALA A 104 -4.26 -2.57 -17.21
CA ALA A 104 -4.08 -1.70 -16.06
C ALA A 104 -4.79 -2.24 -14.82
N LEU A 105 -6.03 -2.73 -14.95
CA LEU A 105 -6.78 -3.35 -13.87
C LEU A 105 -6.07 -4.60 -13.32
N MET A 106 -5.55 -5.46 -14.20
CA MET A 106 -4.79 -6.64 -13.77
C MET A 106 -3.53 -6.26 -13.01
N LEU A 107 -2.82 -5.22 -13.45
CA LEU A 107 -1.63 -4.73 -12.74
C LEU A 107 -1.99 -4.22 -11.34
N ASP A 108 -3.06 -3.44 -11.21
CA ASP A 108 -3.53 -2.94 -9.92
C ASP A 108 -3.96 -4.08 -8.98
N LEU A 109 -4.66 -5.09 -9.51
CA LEU A 109 -5.04 -6.29 -8.73
C LEU A 109 -3.82 -7.09 -8.24
N VAL A 110 -2.78 -7.19 -9.05
CA VAL A 110 -1.50 -7.81 -8.63
C VAL A 110 -0.85 -6.99 -7.51
N GLY A 111 -0.87 -5.67 -7.59
CA GLY A 111 -0.39 -4.78 -6.54
C GLY A 111 -1.15 -4.95 -5.22
N ILE A 112 -2.48 -5.01 -5.28
CA ILE A 112 -3.35 -5.28 -4.12
C ILE A 112 -2.99 -6.63 -3.50
N GLY A 113 -2.89 -7.69 -4.31
CA GLY A 113 -2.50 -9.02 -3.85
C GLY A 113 -1.12 -9.04 -3.20
N PHE A 114 -0.18 -8.30 -3.77
CA PHE A 114 1.15 -8.12 -3.18
C PHE A 114 1.07 -7.52 -1.77
N PHE A 115 0.35 -6.42 -1.58
CA PHE A 115 0.26 -5.77 -0.27
C PHE A 115 -0.53 -6.59 0.75
N LEU A 116 -1.51 -7.38 0.33
CA LEU A 116 -2.23 -8.30 1.22
C LEU A 116 -1.31 -9.35 1.86
N ILE A 117 -0.24 -9.73 1.16
CA ILE A 117 0.76 -10.68 1.66
C ILE A 117 1.93 -9.94 2.34
N TYR A 118 2.45 -8.91 1.68
CA TYR A 118 3.64 -8.20 2.12
C TYR A 118 3.46 -7.48 3.45
N ALA A 119 2.36 -6.75 3.64
CA ALA A 119 2.16 -5.94 4.83
C ALA A 119 2.11 -6.78 6.12
N PRO A 120 1.30 -7.84 6.24
CA PRO A 120 1.29 -8.67 7.45
C PRO A 120 2.62 -9.40 7.65
N LEU A 121 3.28 -9.86 6.57
CA LEU A 121 4.57 -10.53 6.66
C LEU A 121 5.66 -9.58 7.14
N PHE A 122 5.73 -8.37 6.59
CA PHE A 122 6.67 -7.35 7.03
C PHE A 122 6.51 -7.02 8.51
N HIS A 123 5.29 -6.73 8.95
CA HIS A 123 5.02 -6.40 10.35
C HIS A 123 5.36 -7.56 11.28
N TYR A 124 5.03 -8.79 10.90
CA TYR A 124 5.39 -9.98 11.66
C TYR A 124 6.92 -10.12 11.83
N ILE A 125 7.67 -10.02 10.73
CA ILE A 125 9.15 -10.13 10.76
C ILE A 125 9.76 -8.96 11.56
N TYR A 126 9.28 -7.74 11.32
CA TYR A 126 9.79 -6.55 11.99
C TYR A 126 9.61 -6.63 13.52
N ASP A 127 8.42 -7.01 13.98
CA ASP A 127 8.13 -7.11 15.41
C ASP A 127 8.97 -8.21 16.08
N HIS A 128 9.18 -9.35 15.42
CA HIS A 128 10.00 -10.43 15.96
C HIS A 128 11.49 -10.09 15.98
N THR A 129 12.01 -9.42 14.96
CA THR A 129 13.42 -8.99 14.95
C THR A 129 13.68 -7.91 15.99
N ARG A 130 12.75 -6.96 16.15
CA ARG A 130 12.83 -5.92 17.15
C ARG A 130 12.97 -6.46 18.58
N VAL A 131 12.15 -7.44 18.95
CA VAL A 131 12.19 -8.07 20.29
C VAL A 131 13.55 -8.70 20.56
N ARG A 132 14.15 -9.35 19.56
CA ARG A 132 15.48 -9.96 19.68
C ARG A 132 16.59 -8.93 19.92
N PHE A 133 16.55 -7.80 19.21
CA PHE A 133 17.55 -6.74 19.37
C PHE A 133 17.47 -6.04 20.73
N HIS A 134 16.26 -5.86 21.29
CA HIS A 134 16.08 -5.29 22.62
C HIS A 134 16.47 -6.28 23.73
N ALA A 135 16.26 -7.58 23.53
CA ALA A 135 16.67 -8.61 24.48
C ALA A 135 18.20 -8.84 24.52
N SER A 136 18.92 -8.48 23.45
CA SER A 136 20.39 -8.61 23.39
C SER A 136 21.12 -7.39 23.93
N ALA A 137 20.40 -6.30 24.27
CA ALA A 137 20.95 -5.04 24.78
C ALA A 137 20.82 -4.90 26.31
N VAL A 138 20.34 -5.94 27.00
CA VAL A 138 20.24 -6.08 28.47
C VAL A 138 21.16 -7.19 28.92
#